data_57a1e85c780ef670c189b1ef3c7c931f
#
_entry.id   57a1e85c780ef670c189b1ef3c7c931f
#
_cell.length_a   1.000
_cell.length_b   1.000
_cell.length_c   1.000
_cell.angle_alpha   90.00
_cell.angle_beta   90.00
_cell.angle_gamma   90.00
#
_symmetry.space_group_name_H-M   'P 1'
#
loop_
_entity.id
_entity.type
_entity.pdbx_description
1 polymer ?
#
loop_
_entity_poly.entity_id
_entity_poly.type
_entity_poly.pdbx_seq_one_letter_code
_entity_poly.pdbx_strand_id
1 'polypeptide(L)'
;LTDSQANIFPSLVFFWFLIFSVPTGMLMSRIGQKKTVLLSLIVTFASLLLPVFGDSYALMLISFSLLGIGNALMQTSLNPLLSNIVRGDRLASSLTFGQFVKAIASFLAPYIAMWGATQAIPSFDLGWRVLFPIYMVIAILAILLLNATQIEEEKEEGKPSTFGQCLALLGKPFILLCFIGIMCHVGIDVGTNTTAPKILMERIGMTLDDAAFATSLYFIFRTAGCFLGSFILRQMSPKSFFGISVVMMLAAMVGLFIFHDKAVIYACIALIGFGNSNVFSVIFSQALLYLPGKKNEVSGLMIMGLFGGTVFPLAMGVASDTSMGQNGAIAVMTVGVLYLLFYTFRIKK
;
A
#
# COMPACT_ATOMS: atom_id res chain seq x y z
N LEU A 1 -11.16 8.22 23.18
CA LEU A 1 -9.80 8.39 22.67
C LEU A 1 -9.60 9.83 22.20
N THR A 2 -8.42 10.41 22.46
CA THR A 2 -8.02 11.67 21.82
C THR A 2 -7.65 11.41 20.36
N ASP A 3 -7.69 12.45 19.51
CA ASP A 3 -7.28 12.33 18.09
C ASP A 3 -5.85 11.80 17.95
N SER A 4 -4.94 12.24 18.85
CA SER A 4 -3.57 11.73 18.89
C SER A 4 -3.51 10.24 19.20
N GLN A 5 -4.31 9.75 20.13
CA GLN A 5 -4.39 8.33 20.47
C GLN A 5 -4.97 7.50 19.32
N ALA A 6 -5.98 8.01 18.61
CA ALA A 6 -6.57 7.35 17.46
C ALA A 6 -5.57 7.23 16.29
N ASN A 7 -4.78 8.27 16.05
CA ASN A 7 -3.79 8.29 14.97
C ASN A 7 -2.56 7.39 15.22
N ILE A 8 -2.33 6.93 16.45
CA ILE A 8 -1.28 5.96 16.74
C ILE A 8 -1.54 4.62 16.05
N PHE A 9 -2.78 4.15 15.96
CA PHE A 9 -3.10 2.84 15.38
C PHE A 9 -2.64 2.69 13.92
N PRO A 10 -3.01 3.55 12.96
CA PRO A 10 -2.50 3.45 11.61
C PRO A 10 -0.99 3.66 11.53
N SER A 11 -0.42 4.54 12.37
CA SER A 11 1.03 4.79 12.41
C SER A 11 1.82 3.55 12.83
N LEU A 12 1.31 2.79 13.81
CA LEU A 12 1.91 1.52 14.22
C LEU A 12 2.00 0.51 13.08
N VAL A 13 0.95 0.40 12.25
CA VAL A 13 0.96 -0.53 11.13
C VAL A 13 2.11 -0.23 10.17
N PHE A 14 2.32 1.05 9.80
CA PHE A 14 3.44 1.44 8.93
C PHE A 14 4.80 1.29 9.60
N PHE A 15 4.89 1.53 10.90
CA PHE A 15 6.12 1.33 11.67
C PHE A 15 6.61 -0.13 11.62
N TRP A 16 5.71 -1.09 11.72
CA TRP A 16 6.06 -2.51 11.64
C TRP A 16 6.54 -2.94 10.25
N PHE A 17 6.12 -2.25 9.18
CA PHE A 17 6.70 -2.48 7.85
C PHE A 17 8.19 -2.17 7.82
N LEU A 18 8.62 -1.08 8.46
CA LEU A 18 10.03 -0.71 8.52
C LEU A 18 10.87 -1.81 9.21
N ILE A 19 10.35 -2.37 10.30
CA ILE A 19 11.09 -3.33 11.13
C ILE A 19 11.04 -4.74 10.57
N PHE A 20 9.84 -5.23 10.19
CA PHE A 20 9.62 -6.65 9.89
C PHE A 20 9.81 -7.03 8.42
N SER A 21 9.83 -6.09 7.47
CA SER A 21 9.89 -6.45 6.04
C SER A 21 11.20 -7.16 5.66
N VAL A 22 12.36 -6.64 6.06
CA VAL A 22 13.64 -7.29 5.78
C VAL A 22 13.79 -8.62 6.55
N PRO A 23 13.52 -8.70 7.87
CA PRO A 23 13.47 -9.99 8.58
C PRO A 23 12.54 -11.03 7.94
N THR A 24 11.41 -10.59 7.37
CA THR A 24 10.50 -11.50 6.65
C THR A 24 11.14 -12.03 5.36
N GLY A 25 11.87 -11.20 4.62
CA GLY A 25 12.67 -11.65 3.48
C GLY A 25 13.65 -12.78 3.86
N MET A 26 14.35 -12.58 4.98
CA MET A 26 15.26 -13.60 5.53
C MET A 26 14.52 -14.86 6.01
N LEU A 27 13.33 -14.70 6.58
CA LEU A 27 12.49 -15.81 7.02
C LEU A 27 12.04 -16.66 5.83
N MET A 28 11.61 -16.02 4.73
CA MET A 28 11.22 -16.72 3.50
C MET A 28 12.34 -17.61 2.95
N SER A 29 13.59 -17.15 2.98
CA SER A 29 14.75 -17.95 2.54
C SER A 29 15.01 -19.16 3.43
N ARG A 30 14.45 -19.21 4.66
CA ARG A 30 14.59 -20.35 5.60
C ARG A 30 13.43 -21.34 5.53
N ILE A 31 12.19 -20.83 5.59
CA ILE A 31 10.99 -21.67 5.71
C ILE A 31 10.16 -21.74 4.43
N GLY A 32 10.49 -20.93 3.42
CA GLY A 32 9.75 -20.79 2.16
C GLY A 32 8.70 -19.70 2.20
N GLN A 33 8.27 -19.28 1.02
CA GLN A 33 7.32 -18.18 0.83
C GLN A 33 5.91 -18.56 1.26
N LYS A 34 5.42 -19.74 0.85
CA LYS A 34 4.09 -20.26 1.21
C LYS A 34 3.90 -20.36 2.72
N LYS A 35 4.90 -20.95 3.42
CA LYS A 35 4.84 -21.06 4.88
C LYS A 35 4.87 -19.70 5.57
N THR A 36 5.60 -18.73 5.01
CA THR A 36 5.62 -17.35 5.54
C THR A 36 4.26 -16.66 5.34
N VAL A 37 3.58 -16.87 4.20
CA VAL A 37 2.21 -16.38 4.00
C VAL A 37 1.25 -17.05 4.98
N LEU A 38 1.34 -18.36 5.21
CA LEU A 38 0.52 -19.04 6.21
C LEU A 38 0.76 -18.47 7.62
N LEU A 39 2.03 -18.25 8.00
CA LEU A 39 2.36 -17.62 9.27
C LEU A 39 1.76 -16.22 9.40
N SER A 40 1.80 -15.42 8.33
CA SER A 40 1.20 -14.09 8.33
C SER A 40 -0.32 -14.12 8.57
N LEU A 41 -1.01 -15.09 7.96
CA LEU A 41 -2.45 -15.29 8.17
C LEU A 41 -2.76 -15.69 9.62
N ILE A 42 -1.92 -16.54 10.23
CA ILE A 42 -2.07 -16.93 11.64
C ILE A 42 -1.85 -15.72 12.57
N VAL A 43 -0.81 -14.92 12.33
CA VAL A 43 -0.54 -13.70 13.11
C VAL A 43 -1.68 -12.69 12.95
N THR A 44 -2.19 -12.52 11.72
CA THR A 44 -3.35 -11.66 11.45
C THR A 44 -4.60 -12.19 12.16
N PHE A 45 -4.87 -13.49 12.11
CA PHE A 45 -5.98 -14.10 12.85
C PHE A 45 -5.88 -13.83 14.36
N ALA A 46 -4.69 -14.03 14.94
CA ALA A 46 -4.45 -13.74 16.35
C ALA A 46 -4.68 -12.25 16.69
N SER A 47 -4.28 -11.33 15.80
CA SER A 47 -4.54 -9.91 15.99
C SER A 47 -6.03 -9.56 16.01
N LEU A 48 -6.81 -10.18 15.13
CA LEU A 48 -8.25 -9.95 15.01
C LEU A 48 -9.03 -10.57 16.17
N LEU A 49 -8.49 -11.56 16.84
CA LEU A 49 -9.12 -12.22 17.98
C LEU A 49 -9.15 -11.30 19.22
N LEU A 50 -8.12 -10.49 19.44
CA LEU A 50 -7.99 -9.65 20.64
C LEU A 50 -9.15 -8.67 20.82
N PRO A 51 -9.60 -7.87 19.83
CA PRO A 51 -10.70 -6.93 19.98
C PRO A 51 -12.06 -7.58 20.22
N VAL A 52 -12.18 -8.88 19.99
CA VAL A 52 -13.41 -9.62 20.30
C VAL A 52 -13.61 -9.72 21.82
N PHE A 53 -12.51 -9.84 22.57
CA PHE A 53 -12.55 -9.98 24.04
C PHE A 53 -12.66 -8.65 24.79
N GLY A 54 -12.38 -7.53 24.15
CA GLY A 54 -12.47 -6.21 24.78
C GLY A 54 -12.00 -5.08 23.88
N ASP A 55 -12.23 -3.86 24.35
CA ASP A 55 -11.94 -2.62 23.63
C ASP A 55 -11.00 -1.67 24.41
N SER A 56 -10.27 -2.21 25.40
CA SER A 56 -9.28 -1.40 26.12
C SER A 56 -8.21 -0.88 25.18
N TYR A 57 -7.73 0.33 25.43
CA TYR A 57 -6.71 0.98 24.60
C TYR A 57 -5.43 0.12 24.45
N ALA A 58 -4.97 -0.49 25.54
CA ALA A 58 -3.81 -1.38 25.52
C ALA A 58 -4.03 -2.62 24.64
N LEU A 59 -5.22 -3.24 24.74
CA LEU A 59 -5.60 -4.41 23.93
C LEU A 59 -5.63 -4.05 22.43
N MET A 60 -6.19 -2.88 22.11
CA MET A 60 -6.19 -2.36 20.73
C MET A 60 -4.79 -2.08 20.21
N LEU A 61 -3.90 -1.48 21.02
CA LEU A 61 -2.50 -1.28 20.64
C LEU A 61 -1.79 -2.60 20.30
N ILE A 62 -1.98 -3.63 21.11
CA ILE A 62 -1.40 -4.95 20.84
C ILE A 62 -1.99 -5.55 19.59
N SER A 63 -3.33 -5.49 19.42
CA SER A 63 -4.03 -5.98 18.24
C SER A 63 -3.50 -5.31 16.95
N PHE A 64 -3.47 -3.98 16.90
CA PHE A 64 -2.99 -3.25 15.72
C PHE A 64 -1.49 -3.42 15.48
N SER A 65 -0.68 -3.64 16.52
CA SER A 65 0.72 -4.00 16.38
C SER A 65 0.88 -5.37 15.72
N LEU A 66 0.17 -6.38 16.20
CA LEU A 66 0.16 -7.72 15.58
C LEU A 66 -0.40 -7.68 14.16
N LEU A 67 -1.43 -6.87 13.92
CA LEU A 67 -1.97 -6.66 12.57
C LEU A 67 -0.92 -6.06 11.63
N GLY A 68 -0.16 -5.09 12.10
CA GLY A 68 0.96 -4.49 11.36
C GLY A 68 2.05 -5.49 11.03
N ILE A 69 2.44 -6.32 12.01
CA ILE A 69 3.41 -7.42 11.81
C ILE A 69 2.87 -8.42 10.79
N GLY A 70 1.65 -8.91 10.97
CA GLY A 70 0.99 -9.83 10.04
C GLY A 70 0.93 -9.27 8.62
N ASN A 71 0.61 -7.98 8.48
CA ASN A 71 0.57 -7.27 7.19
C ASN A 71 1.95 -7.16 6.54
N ALA A 72 2.99 -6.87 7.33
CA ALA A 72 4.37 -6.82 6.84
C ALA A 72 4.83 -8.20 6.33
N LEU A 73 4.55 -9.27 7.08
CA LEU A 73 4.82 -10.65 6.67
C LEU A 73 4.07 -10.99 5.37
N MET A 74 2.77 -10.68 5.32
CA MET A 74 1.91 -10.97 4.17
C MET A 74 2.40 -10.28 2.91
N GLN A 75 2.55 -8.97 2.93
CA GLN A 75 2.91 -8.21 1.74
C GLN A 75 4.32 -8.55 1.25
N THR A 76 5.25 -8.85 2.16
CA THR A 76 6.61 -9.25 1.81
C THR A 76 6.64 -10.64 1.15
N SER A 77 5.82 -11.59 1.59
CA SER A 77 5.90 -12.98 1.13
C SER A 77 4.95 -13.29 -0.05
N LEU A 78 3.80 -12.64 -0.12
CA LEU A 78 2.79 -12.91 -1.15
C LEU A 78 3.28 -12.53 -2.56
N ASN A 79 3.98 -11.41 -2.69
CA ASN A 79 4.42 -10.91 -3.99
C ASN A 79 5.47 -11.83 -4.67
N PRO A 80 6.54 -12.28 -3.98
CA PRO A 80 7.46 -13.26 -4.57
C PRO A 80 6.80 -14.63 -4.75
N LEU A 81 5.88 -15.07 -3.89
CA LEU A 81 5.11 -16.28 -4.10
C LEU A 81 4.32 -16.23 -5.42
N LEU A 82 3.66 -15.08 -5.69
CA LEU A 82 2.97 -14.85 -6.94
C LEU A 82 3.93 -14.91 -8.15
N SER A 83 5.16 -14.41 -8.00
CA SER A 83 6.16 -14.40 -9.06
C SER A 83 6.67 -15.81 -9.45
N ASN A 84 6.44 -16.82 -8.61
CA ASN A 84 6.75 -18.22 -8.95
C ASN A 84 5.64 -18.88 -9.76
N ILE A 85 4.42 -18.36 -9.67
CA ILE A 85 3.24 -18.92 -10.34
C ILE A 85 3.03 -18.23 -11.70
N VAL A 86 3.34 -16.93 -11.78
CA VAL A 86 3.04 -16.08 -12.93
C VAL A 86 4.32 -15.80 -13.72
N ARG A 87 4.27 -15.96 -15.05
CA ARG A 87 5.37 -15.61 -15.95
C ARG A 87 5.73 -14.13 -15.86
N GLY A 88 7.02 -13.82 -16.02
CA GLY A 88 7.58 -12.49 -15.79
C GLY A 88 6.92 -11.35 -16.56
N ASP A 89 6.50 -11.60 -17.81
CA ASP A 89 5.79 -10.63 -18.67
C ASP A 89 4.40 -10.25 -18.13
N ARG A 90 3.76 -11.13 -17.34
CA ARG A 90 2.44 -10.92 -16.74
C ARG A 90 2.49 -10.55 -15.24
N LEU A 91 3.67 -10.50 -14.65
CA LEU A 91 3.81 -10.27 -13.21
C LEU A 91 3.22 -8.93 -12.79
N ALA A 92 3.54 -7.84 -13.49
CA ALA A 92 3.00 -6.52 -13.18
C ALA A 92 1.46 -6.48 -13.25
N SER A 93 0.87 -7.10 -14.28
CA SER A 93 -0.58 -7.23 -14.45
C SER A 93 -1.22 -7.97 -13.27
N SER A 94 -0.64 -9.10 -12.88
CA SER A 94 -1.16 -9.93 -11.79
C SER A 94 -1.03 -9.26 -10.42
N LEU A 95 0.09 -8.57 -10.14
CA LEU A 95 0.26 -7.75 -8.96
C LEU A 95 -0.76 -6.62 -8.90
N THR A 96 -1.02 -5.96 -10.02
CA THR A 96 -2.03 -4.90 -10.15
C THR A 96 -3.44 -5.43 -9.89
N PHE A 97 -3.77 -6.62 -10.40
CA PHE A 97 -5.05 -7.27 -10.10
C PHE A 97 -5.19 -7.59 -8.60
N GLY A 98 -4.11 -8.03 -7.95
CA GLY A 98 -4.07 -8.20 -6.49
C GLY A 98 -4.35 -6.90 -5.73
N GLN A 99 -3.82 -5.77 -6.20
CA GLN A 99 -4.12 -4.45 -5.61
C GLN A 99 -5.60 -4.07 -5.81
N PHE A 100 -6.21 -4.41 -6.94
CA PHE A 100 -7.65 -4.21 -7.15
C PHE A 100 -8.49 -5.00 -6.15
N VAL A 101 -8.20 -6.29 -5.93
CA VAL A 101 -8.91 -7.12 -4.93
C VAL A 101 -8.76 -6.51 -3.52
N LYS A 102 -7.55 -6.05 -3.16
CA LYS A 102 -7.30 -5.35 -1.90
C LYS A 102 -8.12 -4.06 -1.79
N ALA A 103 -8.24 -3.30 -2.87
CA ALA A 103 -9.02 -2.07 -2.89
C ALA A 103 -10.52 -2.32 -2.66
N ILE A 104 -11.09 -3.40 -3.20
CA ILE A 104 -12.47 -3.81 -2.94
C ILE A 104 -12.67 -4.08 -1.44
N ALA A 105 -11.77 -4.83 -0.81
CA ALA A 105 -11.84 -5.12 0.63
C ALA A 105 -11.80 -3.83 1.46
N SER A 106 -10.92 -2.89 1.11
CA SER A 106 -10.80 -1.58 1.77
C SER A 106 -12.06 -0.73 1.59
N PHE A 107 -12.70 -0.79 0.42
CA PHE A 107 -13.96 -0.10 0.14
C PHE A 107 -15.13 -0.67 0.95
N LEU A 108 -15.19 -1.98 1.12
CA LEU A 108 -16.28 -2.65 1.84
C LEU A 108 -16.16 -2.49 3.38
N ALA A 109 -14.96 -2.32 3.91
CA ALA A 109 -14.71 -2.27 5.35
C ALA A 109 -15.56 -1.23 6.11
N PRO A 110 -15.68 0.05 5.69
CA PRO A 110 -16.51 1.04 6.36
C PRO A 110 -18.01 0.67 6.36
N TYR A 111 -18.49 0.09 5.26
CA TYR A 111 -19.89 -0.34 5.14
C TYR A 111 -20.21 -1.49 6.10
N ILE A 112 -19.30 -2.47 6.22
CA ILE A 112 -19.45 -3.58 7.18
C ILE A 112 -19.42 -3.04 8.62
N ALA A 113 -18.51 -2.10 8.92
CA ALA A 113 -18.43 -1.46 10.24
C ALA A 113 -19.72 -0.70 10.59
N MET A 114 -20.23 0.10 9.65
CA MET A 114 -21.48 0.85 9.80
C MET A 114 -22.67 -0.09 9.97
N TRP A 115 -22.74 -1.15 9.15
CA TRP A 115 -23.78 -2.17 9.29
C TRP A 115 -23.75 -2.83 10.68
N GLY A 116 -22.56 -3.21 11.16
CA GLY A 116 -22.41 -3.77 12.50
C GLY A 116 -22.73 -2.81 13.63
N ALA A 117 -22.50 -1.51 13.42
CA ALA A 117 -22.85 -0.48 14.41
C ALA A 117 -24.37 -0.22 14.49
N THR A 118 -25.11 -0.36 13.37
CA THR A 118 -26.54 -0.05 13.26
C THR A 118 -27.42 -1.28 13.44
N GLN A 119 -26.95 -2.46 13.04
CA GLN A 119 -27.69 -3.72 13.16
C GLN A 119 -27.18 -4.48 14.38
N ALA A 120 -27.97 -4.54 15.43
CA ALA A 120 -27.69 -5.44 16.56
C ALA A 120 -27.69 -6.88 16.03
N ILE A 121 -26.52 -7.50 15.92
CA ILE A 121 -26.43 -8.96 15.79
C ILE A 121 -26.81 -9.47 17.18
N PRO A 122 -28.00 -10.07 17.39
CA PRO A 122 -28.60 -10.20 18.71
C PRO A 122 -27.79 -11.00 19.74
N SER A 123 -26.81 -11.81 19.24
CA SER A 123 -26.05 -12.72 20.10
C SER A 123 -24.65 -12.24 20.46
N PHE A 124 -24.12 -11.16 19.86
CA PHE A 124 -22.70 -10.82 20.02
C PHE A 124 -22.44 -9.43 20.60
N ASP A 125 -23.38 -8.51 20.57
CA ASP A 125 -23.26 -7.12 21.06
C ASP A 125 -21.93 -6.41 20.70
N LEU A 126 -21.39 -6.73 19.53
CA LEU A 126 -20.06 -6.28 19.10
C LEU A 126 -20.09 -4.89 18.44
N GLY A 127 -21.26 -4.44 17.96
CA GLY A 127 -21.36 -3.20 17.20
C GLY A 127 -20.40 -3.18 15.99
N TRP A 128 -19.63 -2.10 15.84
CA TRP A 128 -18.63 -1.98 14.75
C TRP A 128 -17.54 -3.07 14.81
N ARG A 129 -17.29 -3.68 15.96
CA ARG A 129 -16.31 -4.76 16.13
C ARG A 129 -16.69 -6.05 15.39
N VAL A 130 -17.87 -6.15 14.80
CA VAL A 130 -18.29 -7.27 13.95
C VAL A 130 -17.34 -7.50 12.75
N LEU A 131 -16.59 -6.49 12.36
CA LEU A 131 -15.53 -6.63 11.35
C LEU A 131 -14.51 -7.72 11.70
N PHE A 132 -14.12 -7.84 12.97
CA PHE A 132 -13.07 -8.76 13.38
C PHE A 132 -13.48 -10.23 13.18
N PRO A 133 -14.62 -10.73 13.66
CA PRO A 133 -15.09 -12.07 13.35
C PRO A 133 -15.24 -12.36 11.85
N ILE A 134 -15.72 -11.40 11.07
CA ILE A 134 -15.86 -11.57 9.61
C ILE A 134 -14.49 -11.79 8.98
N TYR A 135 -13.50 -10.95 9.30
CA TYR A 135 -12.15 -11.12 8.79
C TYR A 135 -11.47 -12.38 9.32
N MET A 136 -11.78 -12.83 10.54
CA MET A 136 -11.28 -14.11 11.07
C MET A 136 -11.78 -15.29 10.23
N VAL A 137 -13.06 -15.30 9.84
CA VAL A 137 -13.60 -16.34 8.93
C VAL A 137 -12.89 -16.32 7.58
N ILE A 138 -12.68 -15.14 7.01
CA ILE A 138 -11.93 -14.98 5.75
C ILE A 138 -10.49 -15.48 5.92
N ALA A 139 -9.83 -15.18 7.02
CA ALA A 139 -8.47 -15.64 7.30
C ALA A 139 -8.39 -17.18 7.41
N ILE A 140 -9.36 -17.82 8.08
CA ILE A 140 -9.46 -19.29 8.17
C ILE A 140 -9.63 -19.90 6.76
N LEU A 141 -10.55 -19.37 5.96
CA LEU A 141 -10.78 -19.83 4.60
C LEU A 141 -9.51 -19.67 3.75
N ALA A 142 -8.81 -18.54 3.88
CA ALA A 142 -7.54 -18.31 3.18
C ALA A 142 -6.46 -19.30 3.61
N ILE A 143 -6.34 -19.60 4.91
CA ILE A 143 -5.39 -20.60 5.42
C ILE A 143 -5.71 -21.98 4.83
N LEU A 144 -6.97 -22.41 4.85
CA LEU A 144 -7.40 -23.70 4.33
C LEU A 144 -7.12 -23.82 2.83
N LEU A 145 -7.50 -22.81 2.04
CA LEU A 145 -7.27 -22.76 0.60
C LEU A 145 -5.79 -22.79 0.26
N LEU A 146 -4.99 -21.95 0.91
CA LEU A 146 -3.55 -21.89 0.64
C LEU A 146 -2.85 -23.19 1.05
N ASN A 147 -3.25 -23.80 2.18
CA ASN A 147 -2.68 -25.07 2.62
C ASN A 147 -2.99 -26.20 1.64
N ALA A 148 -4.23 -26.26 1.12
CA ALA A 148 -4.66 -27.25 0.15
C ALA A 148 -4.03 -27.06 -1.25
N THR A 149 -3.60 -25.85 -1.60
CA THR A 149 -3.01 -25.54 -2.90
C THR A 149 -1.55 -25.98 -2.94
N GLN A 150 -1.18 -26.81 -3.91
CA GLN A 150 0.23 -27.15 -4.15
C GLN A 150 0.89 -26.03 -4.96
N ILE A 151 1.92 -25.42 -4.40
CA ILE A 151 2.71 -24.38 -5.06
C ILE A 151 4.17 -24.82 -5.04
N GLU A 152 4.76 -24.93 -6.23
CA GLU A 152 6.18 -25.15 -6.37
C GLU A 152 6.92 -23.84 -6.12
N GLU A 153 7.78 -23.84 -5.11
CA GLU A 153 8.62 -22.68 -4.79
C GLU A 153 10.01 -22.90 -5.38
N GLU A 154 10.53 -21.92 -6.07
CA GLU A 154 11.94 -21.89 -6.45
C GLU A 154 12.78 -21.80 -5.16
N LYS A 155 13.55 -22.86 -4.87
CA LYS A 155 14.50 -22.81 -3.77
C LYS A 155 15.64 -21.88 -4.15
N GLU A 156 15.85 -20.85 -3.36
CA GLU A 156 17.04 -20.01 -3.50
C GLU A 156 18.28 -20.87 -3.18
N GLU A 157 19.20 -20.95 -4.12
CA GLU A 157 20.47 -21.65 -3.94
C GLU A 157 21.37 -20.81 -3.02
N GLY A 158 21.84 -21.40 -1.92
CA GLY A 158 22.83 -20.77 -1.05
C GLY A 158 22.39 -20.64 0.42
N LYS A 159 23.27 -20.02 1.21
CA LYS A 159 22.98 -19.73 2.63
C LYS A 159 22.02 -18.54 2.73
N PRO A 160 21.05 -18.56 3.68
CA PRO A 160 20.18 -17.43 3.92
C PRO A 160 20.98 -16.13 4.13
N SER A 161 20.56 -15.05 3.48
CA SER A 161 21.22 -13.77 3.60
C SER A 161 21.10 -13.21 5.03
N THR A 162 22.13 -12.52 5.49
CA THR A 162 22.08 -11.77 6.75
C THR A 162 21.38 -10.43 6.54
N PHE A 163 20.93 -9.78 7.62
CA PHE A 163 20.28 -8.46 7.57
C PHE A 163 21.13 -7.42 6.83
N GLY A 164 22.44 -7.38 7.14
CA GLY A 164 23.39 -6.48 6.48
C GLY A 164 23.53 -6.76 4.98
N GLN A 165 23.51 -8.05 4.58
CA GLN A 165 23.55 -8.43 3.16
C GLN A 165 22.27 -8.05 2.42
N CYS A 166 21.11 -8.12 3.08
CA CYS A 166 19.85 -7.61 2.50
C CYS A 166 19.94 -6.11 2.26
N LEU A 167 20.35 -5.33 3.28
CA LEU A 167 20.52 -3.89 3.12
C LEU A 167 21.60 -3.51 2.10
N ALA A 168 22.66 -4.30 1.98
CA ALA A 168 23.71 -4.08 0.97
C ALA A 168 23.18 -4.14 -0.47
N LEU A 169 22.01 -4.77 -0.72
CA LEU A 169 21.38 -4.73 -2.05
C LEU A 169 20.93 -3.32 -2.44
N LEU A 170 20.70 -2.42 -1.49
CA LEU A 170 20.46 -0.99 -1.79
C LEU A 170 21.69 -0.31 -2.42
N GLY A 171 22.87 -0.88 -2.27
CA GLY A 171 24.08 -0.45 -3.02
C GLY A 171 23.99 -0.72 -4.52
N LYS A 172 23.06 -1.55 -4.99
CA LYS A 172 22.79 -1.73 -6.42
C LYS A 172 21.91 -0.58 -6.93
N PRO A 173 22.37 0.25 -7.88
CA PRO A 173 21.66 1.47 -8.27
C PRO A 173 20.21 1.24 -8.67
N PHE A 174 19.92 0.14 -9.39
CA PHE A 174 18.57 -0.14 -9.84
C PHE A 174 17.63 -0.52 -8.68
N ILE A 175 18.10 -1.28 -7.69
CA ILE A 175 17.32 -1.64 -6.49
C ILE A 175 17.04 -0.39 -5.65
N LEU A 176 18.03 0.49 -5.48
CA LEU A 176 17.85 1.76 -4.79
C LEU A 176 16.80 2.64 -5.49
N LEU A 177 16.86 2.70 -6.84
CA LEU A 177 15.86 3.44 -7.62
C LEU A 177 14.45 2.87 -7.41
N CYS A 178 14.30 1.55 -7.42
CA CYS A 178 13.01 0.91 -7.12
C CYS A 178 12.53 1.21 -5.70
N PHE A 179 13.41 1.13 -4.70
CA PHE A 179 13.11 1.41 -3.30
C PHE A 179 12.59 2.85 -3.11
N ILE A 180 13.30 3.85 -3.63
CA ILE A 180 12.88 5.25 -3.58
C ILE A 180 11.57 5.44 -4.38
N GLY A 181 11.42 4.75 -5.52
CA GLY A 181 10.19 4.78 -6.32
C GLY A 181 8.96 4.31 -5.54
N ILE A 182 9.10 3.25 -4.75
CA ILE A 182 8.03 2.78 -3.87
C ILE A 182 7.76 3.78 -2.74
N MET A 183 8.80 4.38 -2.14
CA MET A 183 8.63 5.45 -1.16
C MET A 183 7.83 6.63 -1.74
N CYS A 184 8.16 7.06 -2.95
CA CYS A 184 7.43 8.14 -3.64
C CYS A 184 5.98 7.74 -3.93
N HIS A 185 5.75 6.52 -4.44
CA HIS A 185 4.40 6.01 -4.70
C HIS A 185 3.51 6.08 -3.45
N VAL A 186 3.98 5.54 -2.34
CA VAL A 186 3.20 5.52 -1.08
C VAL A 186 3.08 6.91 -0.49
N GLY A 187 4.13 7.72 -0.62
CA GLY A 187 4.10 9.13 -0.20
C GLY A 187 3.03 9.94 -0.95
N ILE A 188 2.91 9.75 -2.27
CA ILE A 188 1.85 10.36 -3.08
C ILE A 188 0.48 9.81 -2.68
N ASP A 189 0.37 8.50 -2.44
CA ASP A 189 -0.87 7.84 -2.06
C ASP A 189 -1.44 8.40 -0.74
N VAL A 190 -0.66 8.32 0.32
CA VAL A 190 -1.03 8.83 1.65
C VAL A 190 -1.15 10.35 1.63
N GLY A 191 -0.22 11.02 0.95
CA GLY A 191 -0.20 12.46 0.80
C GLY A 191 -1.46 13.01 0.15
N THR A 192 -1.89 12.43 -0.97
CA THR A 192 -3.12 12.86 -1.65
C THR A 192 -4.34 12.67 -0.74
N ASN A 193 -4.44 11.53 -0.06
CA ASN A 193 -5.57 11.26 0.84
C ASN A 193 -5.67 12.24 2.01
N THR A 194 -4.55 12.67 2.56
CA THR A 194 -4.51 13.61 3.69
C THR A 194 -4.66 15.07 3.26
N THR A 195 -4.22 15.40 2.05
CA THR A 195 -4.15 16.79 1.56
C THR A 195 -5.35 17.19 0.71
N ALA A 196 -5.98 16.26 -0.02
CA ALA A 196 -7.09 16.57 -0.90
C ALA A 196 -8.27 17.28 -0.19
N PRO A 197 -8.76 16.81 0.98
CA PRO A 197 -9.76 17.55 1.73
C PRO A 197 -9.28 18.93 2.17
N LYS A 198 -8.03 19.04 2.62
CA LYS A 198 -7.46 20.31 3.11
C LYS A 198 -7.36 21.36 1.99
N ILE A 199 -7.02 20.96 0.77
CA ILE A 199 -7.00 21.84 -0.41
C ILE A 199 -8.41 22.43 -0.66
N LEU A 200 -9.45 21.60 -0.60
CA LEU A 200 -10.83 22.05 -0.80
C LEU A 200 -11.31 22.97 0.33
N MET A 201 -10.94 22.68 1.57
CA MET A 201 -11.22 23.54 2.71
C MET A 201 -10.52 24.91 2.58
N GLU A 202 -9.23 24.92 2.26
CA GLU A 202 -8.41 26.13 2.16
C GLU A 202 -8.81 27.01 0.98
N ARG A 203 -9.06 26.42 -0.20
CA ARG A 203 -9.26 27.19 -1.43
C ARG A 203 -10.71 27.53 -1.75
N ILE A 204 -11.64 26.68 -1.30
CA ILE A 204 -13.07 26.77 -1.67
C ILE A 204 -13.93 27.05 -0.44
N GLY A 205 -13.37 26.92 0.78
CA GLY A 205 -14.11 27.14 2.01
C GLY A 205 -15.12 26.01 2.31
N MET A 206 -14.89 24.79 1.81
CA MET A 206 -15.77 23.65 2.08
C MET A 206 -15.66 23.22 3.54
N THR A 207 -16.74 22.67 4.08
CA THR A 207 -16.72 21.98 5.39
C THR A 207 -15.88 20.70 5.31
N LEU A 208 -15.43 20.19 6.45
CA LEU A 208 -14.67 18.94 6.50
C LEU A 208 -15.48 17.75 5.94
N ASP A 209 -16.76 17.68 6.27
CA ASP A 209 -17.65 16.60 5.83
C ASP A 209 -17.82 16.59 4.30
N ASP A 210 -18.02 17.77 3.70
CA ASP A 210 -18.13 17.90 2.24
C ASP A 210 -16.78 17.64 1.53
N ALA A 211 -15.69 18.09 2.11
CA ALA A 211 -14.34 17.92 1.56
C ALA A 211 -13.84 16.46 1.65
N ALA A 212 -14.35 15.68 2.60
CA ALA A 212 -13.99 14.26 2.77
C ALA A 212 -14.31 13.41 1.54
N PHE A 213 -15.26 13.85 0.69
CA PHE A 213 -15.56 13.17 -0.58
C PHE A 213 -14.34 13.09 -1.50
N ALA A 214 -13.38 14.02 -1.41
CA ALA A 214 -12.16 14.02 -2.21
C ALA A 214 -11.33 12.73 -1.98
N THR A 215 -11.25 12.25 -0.73
CA THR A 215 -10.58 10.98 -0.40
C THR A 215 -11.31 9.80 -1.03
N SER A 216 -12.63 9.76 -0.97
CA SER A 216 -13.43 8.71 -1.61
C SER A 216 -13.24 8.70 -3.13
N LEU A 217 -13.23 9.88 -3.74
CA LEU A 217 -13.00 10.04 -5.18
C LEU A 217 -11.62 9.50 -5.60
N TYR A 218 -10.57 9.82 -4.83
CA TYR A 218 -9.24 9.25 -5.05
C TYR A 218 -9.26 7.72 -5.06
N PHE A 219 -9.87 7.10 -4.05
CA PHE A 219 -9.93 5.63 -3.96
C PHE A 219 -10.79 4.99 -5.05
N ILE A 220 -11.88 5.61 -5.47
CA ILE A 220 -12.70 5.14 -6.60
C ILE A 220 -11.85 5.07 -7.86
N PHE A 221 -11.15 6.17 -8.21
CA PHE A 221 -10.32 6.19 -9.41
C PHE A 221 -9.08 5.31 -9.30
N ARG A 222 -8.48 5.20 -8.10
CA ARG A 222 -7.40 4.25 -7.85
C ARG A 222 -7.84 2.81 -8.06
N THR A 223 -9.01 2.43 -7.55
CA THR A 223 -9.59 1.09 -7.72
C THR A 223 -9.88 0.80 -9.19
N ALA A 224 -10.53 1.74 -9.88
CA ALA A 224 -10.78 1.64 -11.33
C ALA A 224 -9.47 1.53 -12.11
N GLY A 225 -8.45 2.31 -11.75
CA GLY A 225 -7.12 2.25 -12.34
C GLY A 225 -6.41 0.92 -12.13
N CYS A 226 -6.52 0.30 -10.95
CA CYS A 226 -6.00 -1.05 -10.71
C CYS A 226 -6.73 -2.08 -11.57
N PHE A 227 -8.05 -2.01 -11.67
CA PHE A 227 -8.84 -2.92 -12.50
C PHE A 227 -8.45 -2.79 -13.97
N LEU A 228 -8.60 -1.63 -14.55
CA LEU A 228 -8.30 -1.39 -15.97
C LEU A 228 -6.81 -1.63 -16.28
N GLY A 229 -5.91 -1.18 -15.40
CA GLY A 229 -4.48 -1.35 -15.55
C GLY A 229 -4.05 -2.81 -15.57
N SER A 230 -4.74 -3.69 -14.84
CA SER A 230 -4.46 -5.12 -14.89
C SER A 230 -4.67 -5.72 -16.29
N PHE A 231 -5.63 -5.22 -17.05
CA PHE A 231 -5.87 -5.63 -18.45
C PHE A 231 -4.95 -4.90 -19.42
N ILE A 232 -4.75 -3.60 -19.23
CA ILE A 232 -3.88 -2.80 -20.10
C ILE A 232 -2.43 -3.30 -20.07
N LEU A 233 -1.91 -3.66 -18.88
CA LEU A 233 -0.57 -4.23 -18.72
C LEU A 233 -0.36 -5.61 -19.38
N ARG A 234 -1.42 -6.26 -19.84
CA ARG A 234 -1.31 -7.48 -20.68
C ARG A 234 -1.02 -7.17 -22.15
N GLN A 235 -1.36 -5.97 -22.60
CA GLN A 235 -1.30 -5.57 -24.00
C GLN A 235 -0.24 -4.48 -24.25
N MET A 236 0.08 -3.69 -23.22
CA MET A 236 1.01 -2.57 -23.28
C MET A 236 2.25 -2.85 -22.44
N SER A 237 3.43 -2.38 -22.91
CA SER A 237 4.65 -2.53 -22.12
C SER A 237 4.54 -1.81 -20.77
N PRO A 238 5.08 -2.38 -19.67
CA PRO A 238 5.07 -1.74 -18.36
C PRO A 238 5.67 -0.34 -18.38
N LYS A 239 6.72 -0.11 -19.19
CA LYS A 239 7.37 1.18 -19.35
C LYS A 239 6.43 2.25 -19.94
N SER A 240 5.73 1.93 -21.01
CA SER A 240 4.82 2.88 -21.68
C SER A 240 3.63 3.22 -20.78
N PHE A 241 3.03 2.20 -20.17
CA PHE A 241 1.90 2.41 -19.26
C PHE A 241 2.30 3.23 -18.03
N PHE A 242 3.43 2.91 -17.43
CA PHE A 242 3.98 3.67 -16.29
C PHE A 242 4.24 5.13 -16.68
N GLY A 243 4.86 5.37 -17.84
CA GLY A 243 5.13 6.72 -18.32
C GLY A 243 3.85 7.55 -18.51
N ILE A 244 2.82 6.98 -19.12
CA ILE A 244 1.50 7.65 -19.28
C ILE A 244 0.91 7.98 -17.89
N SER A 245 0.94 7.02 -16.98
CA SER A 245 0.44 7.20 -15.61
C SER A 245 1.15 8.35 -14.88
N VAL A 246 2.47 8.42 -14.99
CA VAL A 246 3.28 9.46 -14.33
C VAL A 246 3.06 10.84 -14.97
N VAL A 247 2.98 10.92 -16.31
CA VAL A 247 2.68 12.18 -17.01
C VAL A 247 1.29 12.70 -16.62
N MET A 248 0.31 11.81 -16.52
CA MET A 248 -1.05 12.15 -16.05
C MET A 248 -1.03 12.69 -14.61
N MET A 249 -0.28 12.04 -13.70
CA MET A 249 -0.11 12.56 -12.33
C MET A 249 0.58 13.93 -12.32
N LEU A 250 1.61 14.12 -13.15
CA LEU A 250 2.31 15.40 -13.22
C LEU A 250 1.39 16.52 -13.72
N ALA A 251 0.61 16.25 -14.76
CA ALA A 251 -0.39 17.20 -15.25
C ALA A 251 -1.41 17.56 -14.16
N ALA A 252 -1.85 16.58 -13.38
CA ALA A 252 -2.76 16.79 -12.26
C ALA A 252 -2.10 17.61 -11.13
N MET A 253 -0.81 17.39 -10.81
CA MET A 253 -0.09 18.21 -9.82
C MET A 253 0.01 19.67 -10.29
N VAL A 254 0.34 19.90 -11.57
CA VAL A 254 0.35 21.24 -12.16
C VAL A 254 -1.06 21.88 -12.10
N GLY A 255 -2.09 21.09 -12.39
CA GLY A 255 -3.48 21.56 -12.25
C GLY A 255 -3.82 21.98 -10.82
N LEU A 256 -3.38 21.19 -9.82
CA LEU A 256 -3.56 21.55 -8.41
C LEU A 256 -2.81 22.82 -8.00
N PHE A 257 -1.72 23.21 -8.65
CA PHE A 257 -1.07 24.49 -8.38
C PHE A 257 -1.82 25.68 -8.97
N ILE A 258 -2.36 25.52 -10.17
CA ILE A 258 -2.88 26.66 -10.98
C ILE A 258 -4.36 26.91 -10.69
N PHE A 259 -5.16 25.86 -10.58
CA PHE A 259 -6.62 26.00 -10.55
C PHE A 259 -7.19 25.98 -9.14
N HIS A 260 -8.24 26.78 -8.95
CA HIS A 260 -8.98 26.93 -7.70
C HIS A 260 -10.46 26.53 -7.86
N ASP A 261 -10.85 26.06 -9.03
CA ASP A 261 -12.20 25.58 -9.29
C ASP A 261 -12.40 24.16 -8.72
N LYS A 262 -13.56 23.95 -8.08
CA LYS A 262 -13.91 22.68 -7.41
C LYS A 262 -13.87 21.49 -8.37
N ALA A 263 -14.43 21.62 -9.56
CA ALA A 263 -14.52 20.52 -10.52
C ALA A 263 -13.12 20.14 -11.04
N VAL A 264 -12.26 21.14 -11.28
CA VAL A 264 -10.88 20.93 -11.72
C VAL A 264 -10.06 20.27 -10.62
N ILE A 265 -10.19 20.68 -9.35
CA ILE A 265 -9.51 20.05 -8.22
C ILE A 265 -9.92 18.57 -8.10
N TYR A 266 -11.22 18.27 -8.19
CA TYR A 266 -11.69 16.89 -8.18
C TYR A 266 -11.17 16.09 -9.37
N ALA A 267 -11.12 16.64 -10.57
CA ALA A 267 -10.55 15.99 -11.74
C ALA A 267 -9.05 15.69 -11.53
N CYS A 268 -8.27 16.62 -10.96
CA CYS A 268 -6.88 16.40 -10.62
C CYS A 268 -6.71 15.26 -9.60
N ILE A 269 -7.51 15.23 -8.53
CA ILE A 269 -7.47 14.17 -7.51
C ILE A 269 -7.79 12.81 -8.14
N ALA A 270 -8.80 12.74 -8.99
CA ALA A 270 -9.18 11.54 -9.73
C ALA A 270 -8.03 11.04 -10.63
N LEU A 271 -7.38 11.96 -11.37
CA LEU A 271 -6.24 11.64 -12.25
C LEU A 271 -5.03 11.15 -11.45
N ILE A 272 -4.76 11.73 -10.26
CA ILE A 272 -3.69 11.23 -9.38
C ILE A 272 -4.02 9.81 -8.90
N GLY A 273 -5.26 9.56 -8.46
CA GLY A 273 -5.72 8.24 -8.03
C GLY A 273 -5.54 7.20 -9.13
N PHE A 274 -6.03 7.49 -10.33
CA PHE A 274 -5.89 6.60 -11.49
C PHE A 274 -4.42 6.38 -11.87
N GLY A 275 -3.62 7.43 -11.96
CA GLY A 275 -2.20 7.36 -12.32
C GLY A 275 -1.37 6.59 -11.31
N ASN A 276 -1.62 6.79 -10.01
CA ASN A 276 -0.85 6.13 -8.95
C ASN A 276 -1.22 4.64 -8.76
N SER A 277 -2.32 4.19 -9.34
CA SER A 277 -2.90 2.84 -9.11
C SER A 277 -1.95 1.67 -9.43
N ASN A 278 -1.12 1.80 -10.46
CA ASN A 278 -0.29 0.72 -10.99
C ASN A 278 1.22 0.89 -10.68
N VAL A 279 1.60 2.01 -10.12
CA VAL A 279 3.01 2.39 -9.88
C VAL A 279 3.71 1.35 -9.02
N PHE A 280 3.10 0.95 -7.90
CA PHE A 280 3.64 -0.09 -7.02
C PHE A 280 3.91 -1.39 -7.78
N SER A 281 2.92 -1.91 -8.50
CA SER A 281 3.00 -3.20 -9.17
C SER A 281 4.08 -3.23 -10.25
N VAL A 282 4.22 -2.14 -11.00
CA VAL A 282 5.26 -2.03 -12.03
C VAL A 282 6.64 -1.98 -11.40
N ILE A 283 6.88 -1.11 -10.41
CA ILE A 283 8.19 -1.00 -9.75
C ILE A 283 8.56 -2.32 -9.07
N PHE A 284 7.62 -2.91 -8.35
CA PHE A 284 7.85 -4.15 -7.61
C PHE A 284 8.21 -5.31 -8.55
N SER A 285 7.47 -5.46 -9.65
CA SER A 285 7.76 -6.48 -10.66
C SER A 285 9.14 -6.30 -11.28
N GLN A 286 9.53 -5.05 -11.62
CA GLN A 286 10.85 -4.73 -12.14
C GLN A 286 11.97 -5.08 -11.16
N ALA A 287 11.77 -4.81 -9.87
CA ALA A 287 12.74 -5.13 -8.83
C ALA A 287 12.94 -6.65 -8.68
N LEU A 288 11.86 -7.44 -8.65
CA LEU A 288 11.91 -8.90 -8.56
C LEU A 288 12.58 -9.54 -9.79
N LEU A 289 12.25 -9.03 -10.99
CA LEU A 289 12.82 -9.53 -12.25
C LEU A 289 14.29 -9.16 -12.44
N TYR A 290 14.74 -8.08 -11.78
CA TYR A 290 16.15 -7.66 -11.85
C TYR A 290 17.11 -8.59 -11.12
N LEU A 291 16.68 -9.18 -10.01
CA LEU A 291 17.46 -10.10 -9.19
C LEU A 291 16.65 -11.37 -8.86
N PRO A 292 16.43 -12.25 -9.85
CA PRO A 292 15.57 -13.42 -9.67
C PRO A 292 16.08 -14.40 -8.60
N GLY A 293 17.42 -14.49 -8.41
CA GLY A 293 18.01 -15.34 -7.35
C GLY A 293 17.96 -14.75 -5.94
N LYS A 294 17.35 -13.54 -5.74
CA LYS A 294 17.23 -12.85 -4.44
C LYS A 294 15.85 -12.20 -4.29
N LYS A 295 14.81 -12.85 -4.79
CA LYS A 295 13.44 -12.34 -4.76
C LYS A 295 12.96 -12.03 -3.35
N ASN A 296 13.33 -12.85 -2.37
CA ASN A 296 12.91 -12.71 -0.99
C ASN A 296 13.49 -11.46 -0.34
N GLU A 297 14.80 -11.24 -0.48
CA GLU A 297 15.48 -10.06 0.06
C GLU A 297 15.01 -8.78 -0.64
N VAL A 298 14.88 -8.83 -1.96
CA VAL A 298 14.37 -7.70 -2.75
C VAL A 298 12.95 -7.36 -2.34
N SER A 299 12.08 -8.35 -2.14
CA SER A 299 10.72 -8.12 -1.64
C SER A 299 10.73 -7.44 -0.28
N GLY A 300 11.55 -7.93 0.65
CA GLY A 300 11.70 -7.30 1.97
C GLY A 300 12.08 -5.82 1.89
N LEU A 301 13.05 -5.49 1.02
CA LEU A 301 13.46 -4.09 0.80
C LEU A 301 12.35 -3.25 0.17
N MET A 302 11.67 -3.77 -0.85
CA MET A 302 10.59 -3.02 -1.52
C MET A 302 9.44 -2.73 -0.56
N ILE A 303 9.05 -3.68 0.28
CA ILE A 303 8.00 -3.49 1.28
C ILE A 303 8.46 -2.55 2.41
N MET A 304 9.73 -2.58 2.80
CA MET A 304 10.30 -1.57 3.70
C MET A 304 10.13 -0.14 3.15
N GLY A 305 10.15 0.03 1.82
CA GLY A 305 9.89 1.31 1.14
C GLY A 305 8.49 1.90 1.41
N LEU A 306 7.52 1.10 1.89
CA LEU A 306 6.21 1.61 2.32
C LEU A 306 6.30 2.62 3.47
N PHE A 307 7.44 2.68 4.17
CA PHE A 307 7.75 3.74 5.13
C PHE A 307 7.71 5.15 4.53
N GLY A 308 7.76 5.28 3.21
CA GLY A 308 7.47 6.53 2.49
C GLY A 308 6.13 7.17 2.90
N GLY A 309 5.14 6.34 3.29
CA GLY A 309 3.86 6.79 3.85
C GLY A 309 3.95 7.53 5.18
N THR A 310 5.10 7.45 5.87
CA THR A 310 5.40 8.26 7.06
C THR A 310 6.25 9.48 6.68
N VAL A 311 7.27 9.29 5.84
CA VAL A 311 8.23 10.34 5.48
C VAL A 311 7.57 11.49 4.73
N PHE A 312 6.74 11.18 3.73
CA PHE A 312 6.09 12.21 2.90
C PHE A 312 5.11 13.07 3.68
N PRO A 313 4.15 12.53 4.45
CA PRO A 313 3.23 13.36 5.24
C PRO A 313 3.94 14.26 6.24
N LEU A 314 5.05 13.80 6.85
CA LEU A 314 5.87 14.65 7.72
C LEU A 314 6.48 15.82 6.93
N ALA A 315 7.11 15.56 5.79
CA ALA A 315 7.67 16.60 4.94
C ALA A 315 6.59 17.56 4.41
N MET A 316 5.41 17.03 4.06
CA MET A 316 4.26 17.81 3.62
C MET A 316 3.71 18.70 4.73
N GLY A 317 3.65 18.19 5.97
CA GLY A 317 3.26 18.98 7.14
C GLY A 317 4.19 20.17 7.32
N VAL A 318 5.49 19.94 7.38
CA VAL A 318 6.49 21.02 7.49
C VAL A 318 6.38 22.03 6.35
N ALA A 319 6.18 21.56 5.11
CA ALA A 319 6.04 22.44 3.96
C ALA A 319 4.73 23.24 3.96
N SER A 320 3.63 22.65 4.45
CA SER A 320 2.34 23.36 4.54
C SER A 320 2.26 24.33 5.70
N ASP A 321 3.08 24.16 6.74
CA ASP A 321 3.18 25.13 7.86
C ASP A 321 3.92 26.43 7.46
N THR A 322 4.50 26.48 6.27
CA THR A 322 5.09 27.70 5.71
C THR A 322 4.01 28.60 5.09
N SER A 323 4.42 29.78 4.61
CA SER A 323 3.53 30.69 3.84
C SER A 323 2.94 30.07 2.57
N MET A 324 3.39 28.88 2.16
CA MET A 324 2.87 28.16 0.99
C MET A 324 1.52 27.47 1.25
N GLY A 325 1.13 27.25 2.52
CA GLY A 325 -0.08 26.50 2.84
C GLY A 325 -0.12 25.13 2.16
N GLN A 326 -1.27 24.69 1.66
CA GLN A 326 -1.39 23.39 0.98
C GLN A 326 -0.58 23.27 -0.32
N ASN A 327 -0.14 24.41 -0.91
CA ASN A 327 0.81 24.36 -2.02
C ASN A 327 2.15 23.73 -1.63
N GLY A 328 2.59 23.89 -0.37
CA GLY A 328 3.79 23.23 0.15
C GLY A 328 3.64 21.70 0.13
N ALA A 329 2.49 21.18 0.55
CA ALA A 329 2.21 19.75 0.48
C ALA A 329 2.16 19.23 -0.97
N ILE A 330 1.54 19.99 -1.89
CA ILE A 330 1.51 19.65 -3.32
C ILE A 330 2.95 19.65 -3.89
N ALA A 331 3.81 20.60 -3.49
CA ALA A 331 5.19 20.65 -3.95
C ALA A 331 5.98 19.39 -3.55
N VAL A 332 5.83 18.92 -2.30
CA VAL A 332 6.48 17.69 -1.84
C VAL A 332 6.01 16.48 -2.65
N MET A 333 4.69 16.34 -2.89
CA MET A 333 4.16 15.28 -3.74
C MET A 333 4.68 15.38 -5.18
N THR A 334 4.79 16.58 -5.72
CA THR A 334 5.32 16.83 -7.07
C THR A 334 6.76 16.37 -7.21
N VAL A 335 7.61 16.57 -6.19
CA VAL A 335 8.98 16.02 -6.17
C VAL A 335 8.95 14.50 -6.31
N GLY A 336 8.02 13.82 -5.60
CA GLY A 336 7.81 12.38 -5.76
C GLY A 336 7.41 11.98 -7.18
N VAL A 337 6.50 12.74 -7.82
CA VAL A 337 6.06 12.47 -9.21
C VAL A 337 7.21 12.72 -10.20
N LEU A 338 8.01 13.76 -10.02
CA LEU A 338 9.20 14.03 -10.84
C LEU A 338 10.24 12.91 -10.72
N TYR A 339 10.42 12.37 -9.51
CA TYR A 339 11.26 11.20 -9.33
C TYR A 339 10.72 9.98 -10.11
N LEU A 340 9.40 9.71 -10.07
CA LEU A 340 8.79 8.64 -10.83
C LEU A 340 8.92 8.86 -12.34
N LEU A 341 8.87 10.12 -12.81
CA LEU A 341 9.15 10.46 -14.21
C LEU A 341 10.59 10.10 -14.59
N PHE A 342 11.56 10.47 -13.77
CA PHE A 342 12.96 10.06 -13.96
C PHE A 342 13.10 8.53 -13.98
N TYR A 343 12.43 7.82 -13.05
CA TYR A 343 12.46 6.36 -12.97
C TYR A 343 11.89 5.70 -14.24
N THR A 344 10.91 6.32 -14.92
CA THR A 344 10.33 5.82 -16.18
C THR A 344 11.39 5.48 -17.22
N PHE A 345 12.45 6.30 -17.31
CA PHE A 345 13.53 6.08 -18.28
C PHE A 345 14.44 4.90 -17.91
N ARG A 346 14.36 4.42 -16.68
CA ARG A 346 15.14 3.29 -16.16
C ARG A 346 14.41 1.96 -16.21
N ILE A 347 13.10 1.96 -16.46
CA ILE A 347 12.30 0.74 -16.60
C ILE A 347 12.76 -0.03 -17.83
N LYS A 348 13.04 -1.32 -17.64
CA LYS A 348 13.35 -2.23 -18.74
C LYS A 348 12.07 -2.60 -19.49
N LYS A 349 12.20 -2.84 -20.81
CA LYS A 349 11.08 -3.31 -21.64
C LYS A 349 10.66 -4.71 -21.25
#